data_20f2ed9299058364fddd7bb621ceb4e6
#
_entry.id   20f2ed9299058364fddd7bb621ceb4e6
#
_cell.length_a   1.000
_cell.length_b   1.000
_cell.length_c   1.000
_cell.angle_alpha   90.00
_cell.angle_beta   90.00
_cell.angle_gamma   90.00
#
_symmetry.space_group_name_H-M   'P 1'
#
loop_
_entity.id
_entity.type
_entity.pdbx_description
1 polymer ?
#
loop_
_entity_poly.entity_id
_entity_poly.type
_entity_poly.pdbx_seq_one_letter_code
_entity_poly.pdbx_strand_id
1 'polypeptide(L)'
;MDAIVVPIACHPGIVASDDIDAGRQCKFSSGSSEFTCGHHRQFPSGHSRRGHRLPTFRVHASIIPLEVTRDAKKESLTYDLPKFDNTTHNRVDLVVVGSGPAGLAVAKQVSEAGVSVCCIDPAPQGIWPNNYGVWVDEFEAMDLLDCLDTTWSSAVVYLDDKKKKYLKRPYGRVDRRRLKAKMMEGCINNGVKFHQAKVLNVIHEDDHSLVVCSDGLTIKSNVVLDATGFSRCLVEYEKPYNPGYQMAYGFVAEVDEHPFDIDKMVFMDWRDSHLHEDSVLKSNNDKLPTFLYAMPFSSNRIFLEETSLVARPGVPFEEIQKRMVQRLKYLDINVKSIEEVEKCVIPMGGPLPVMPQRVVGIGGTAAMVHPSTGYMVARTLAAAPIVASAIVERLGSNQSDPMSLSARVWKDLWPIERKRQREFFCFGMDVLLSLDLHGTRRFFDAFFDLEPYQWHGFLSSRLYLPELLIFGLSLFGNASNTARLEIMAKGTPPLVRMIRNLSSMRN
;
A
#
# COMPACT_ATOMS: atom_id res chain seq x y z
N MET A 1 25.58 -36.91 -5.09
CA MET A 1 25.56 -35.70 -5.91
C MET A 1 25.06 -34.60 -5.01
N ASP A 2 26.00 -33.78 -4.59
CA ASP A 2 25.76 -32.82 -3.51
C ASP A 2 24.95 -31.62 -4.01
N ALA A 3 23.80 -31.41 -3.38
CA ALA A 3 22.96 -30.25 -3.63
C ALA A 3 23.62 -29.00 -3.02
N ILE A 4 24.03 -28.08 -3.87
CA ILE A 4 24.56 -26.78 -3.44
C ILE A 4 23.38 -25.95 -2.88
N VAL A 5 23.32 -25.87 -1.55
CA VAL A 5 22.44 -24.95 -0.84
C VAL A 5 23.06 -23.57 -0.90
N VAL A 6 22.49 -22.69 -1.71
CA VAL A 6 22.81 -21.26 -1.69
C VAL A 6 21.87 -20.59 -0.68
N PRO A 7 22.37 -20.03 0.43
CA PRO A 7 21.51 -19.27 1.34
C PRO A 7 21.13 -17.94 0.68
N ILE A 8 19.87 -17.79 0.34
CA ILE A 8 19.29 -16.50 -0.06
C ILE A 8 19.12 -15.68 1.21
N ALA A 9 20.02 -14.72 1.42
CA ALA A 9 19.88 -13.73 2.48
C ALA A 9 18.62 -12.88 2.20
N CYS A 10 17.55 -13.19 2.90
CA CYS A 10 16.38 -12.33 2.96
C CYS A 10 16.77 -11.04 3.70
N HIS A 11 17.01 -9.95 2.98
CA HIS A 11 17.03 -8.65 3.62
C HIS A 11 15.62 -8.36 4.14
N PRO A 12 15.46 -8.11 5.46
CA PRO A 12 14.16 -7.77 6.00
C PRO A 12 13.71 -6.43 5.41
N GLY A 13 12.61 -6.46 4.65
CA GLY A 13 11.85 -5.26 4.37
C GLY A 13 11.43 -4.68 5.73
N ILE A 14 11.72 -3.42 5.95
CA ILE A 14 11.54 -2.71 7.21
C ILE A 14 10.07 -2.74 7.61
N VAL A 15 9.71 -3.69 8.46
CA VAL A 15 8.57 -3.54 9.36
C VAL A 15 9.21 -3.00 10.64
N ALA A 16 8.97 -1.73 10.93
CA ALA A 16 9.38 -1.16 12.21
C ALA A 16 8.55 -1.81 13.31
N SER A 17 9.12 -2.83 13.96
CA SER A 17 8.72 -3.28 15.28
C SER A 17 9.79 -2.79 16.25
N ASP A 18 9.42 -1.83 17.08
CA ASP A 18 10.21 -1.44 18.23
C ASP A 18 10.25 -2.61 19.23
N ASP A 19 11.39 -3.27 19.33
CA ASP A 19 11.80 -4.04 20.50
C ASP A 19 13.33 -3.94 20.57
N ILE A 20 13.81 -2.97 21.36
CA ILE A 20 15.20 -2.90 21.81
C ILE A 20 15.17 -3.00 23.32
N ASP A 21 15.58 -4.14 23.82
CA ASP A 21 16.02 -4.25 25.21
C ASP A 21 17.50 -4.67 25.28
N ALA A 22 18.18 -3.88 26.09
CA ALA A 22 19.38 -4.12 26.91
C ALA A 22 20.68 -4.66 26.30
N GLY A 23 21.68 -3.78 26.36
CA GLY A 23 22.93 -4.10 27.03
C GLY A 23 24.11 -4.59 26.22
N ARG A 24 24.98 -3.66 25.79
CA ARG A 24 26.44 -3.83 25.91
C ARG A 24 27.16 -2.47 25.87
N GLN A 25 27.84 -2.18 27.01
CA GLN A 25 28.80 -1.10 27.15
C GLN A 25 30.03 -1.36 26.27
N CYS A 26 30.43 -0.35 25.50
CA CYS A 26 31.82 -0.22 25.06
C CYS A 26 32.32 1.17 25.49
N LYS A 27 33.30 1.13 26.38
CA LYS A 27 34.11 2.28 26.80
C LYS A 27 35.00 2.72 25.65
N PHE A 28 35.02 4.02 25.33
CA PHE A 28 36.21 4.65 24.75
C PHE A 28 36.55 5.93 25.49
N SER A 29 37.86 6.11 25.69
CA SER A 29 38.52 7.03 26.55
C SER A 29 38.58 8.48 26.04
N SER A 30 38.64 9.36 27.00
CA SER A 30 38.96 10.77 27.01
C SER A 30 40.19 11.21 26.18
N GLY A 31 40.04 12.35 25.52
CA GLY A 31 41.17 13.15 25.04
C GLY A 31 40.78 14.64 25.10
N SER A 32 41.24 15.30 26.15
CA SER A 32 41.15 16.73 26.40
C SER A 32 42.12 17.52 25.54
N SER A 33 41.72 18.69 25.01
CA SER A 33 42.66 19.82 24.82
C SER A 33 41.88 21.12 24.89
N GLU A 34 42.22 21.84 25.95
CA GLU A 34 41.91 23.27 26.18
C GLU A 34 42.62 24.15 25.16
N PHE A 35 41.99 25.18 24.71
CA PHE A 35 42.66 26.47 24.34
C PHE A 35 41.82 27.65 24.79
N THR A 36 42.36 28.34 25.76
CA THR A 36 41.98 29.69 26.23
C THR A 36 42.59 30.77 25.33
N CYS A 37 41.87 31.80 25.00
CA CYS A 37 42.39 33.15 25.03
C CYS A 37 41.24 34.18 25.00
N GLY A 38 41.21 35.02 26.01
CA GLY A 38 40.29 36.07 26.24
C GLY A 38 40.69 37.39 25.54
N HIS A 39 39.74 38.31 25.49
CA HIS A 39 40.02 39.74 25.68
C HIS A 39 38.76 40.48 26.09
N HIS A 40 38.87 41.12 27.25
CA HIS A 40 37.98 42.14 27.81
C HIS A 40 37.96 43.41 26.96
N ARG A 41 36.80 44.04 26.79
CA ARG A 41 36.65 45.51 26.84
C ARG A 41 35.28 45.86 27.43
N GLN A 42 35.36 46.69 28.49
CA GLN A 42 34.27 47.38 29.16
C GLN A 42 34.06 48.80 28.57
N PHE A 43 32.84 49.32 28.86
CA PHE A 43 32.36 50.70 29.08
C PHE A 43 31.49 51.30 27.98
N PRO A 44 30.59 52.25 28.37
CA PRO A 44 29.83 52.48 29.61
C PRO A 44 28.31 52.73 29.41
N SER A 45 27.64 52.87 30.56
CA SER A 45 26.26 53.23 30.85
C SER A 45 25.70 54.52 30.20
N GLY A 46 24.40 54.52 29.93
CA GLY A 46 23.63 55.72 29.86
C GLY A 46 22.28 55.67 29.17
N HIS A 47 21.22 55.95 29.96
CA HIS A 47 19.89 56.47 29.63
C HIS A 47 18.69 55.54 29.45
N SER A 48 17.92 55.57 30.50
CA SER A 48 16.49 55.20 30.60
C SER A 48 15.64 55.80 29.47
N ARG A 49 14.91 54.96 28.75
CA ARG A 49 13.64 55.31 28.10
C ARG A 49 12.62 54.19 28.32
N ARG A 50 11.48 54.59 28.87
CA ARG A 50 10.29 53.77 29.02
C ARG A 50 9.90 53.17 27.68
N GLY A 51 10.06 51.86 27.53
CA GLY A 51 9.56 51.09 26.39
C GLY A 51 8.32 50.29 26.80
N HIS A 52 7.23 50.50 26.10
CA HIS A 52 6.02 49.70 26.20
C HIS A 52 6.36 48.24 26.08
N ARG A 53 5.97 47.42 27.06
CA ARG A 53 6.00 45.96 26.97
C ARG A 53 4.95 45.51 25.95
N LEU A 54 5.40 45.07 24.77
CA LEU A 54 4.61 44.25 23.90
C LEU A 54 4.40 42.89 24.60
N PRO A 55 3.21 42.29 24.53
CA PRO A 55 2.98 40.97 25.08
C PRO A 55 3.83 39.94 24.31
N THR A 56 4.77 39.32 25.01
CA THR A 56 5.48 38.16 24.52
C THR A 56 4.48 37.01 24.45
N PHE A 57 3.93 36.75 23.25
CA PHE A 57 3.27 35.50 22.96
C PHE A 57 4.35 34.41 23.05
N ARG A 58 4.39 33.67 24.16
CA ARG A 58 5.05 32.37 24.20
C ARG A 58 4.22 31.41 23.35
N VAL A 59 4.62 31.24 22.11
CA VAL A 59 4.15 30.11 21.31
C VAL A 59 4.75 28.87 21.95
N HIS A 60 3.99 28.22 22.81
CA HIS A 60 4.26 26.82 23.12
C HIS A 60 4.01 26.03 21.83
N ALA A 61 5.06 25.79 21.06
CA ALA A 61 5.04 24.72 20.08
C ALA A 61 5.02 23.41 20.87
N SER A 62 3.83 22.98 21.27
CA SER A 62 3.61 21.61 21.69
C SER A 62 3.90 20.75 20.47
N ILE A 63 5.02 20.04 20.48
CA ILE A 63 5.29 18.92 19.57
C ILE A 63 4.14 17.96 19.85
N ILE A 64 3.18 17.86 18.91
CA ILE A 64 2.10 16.86 19.00
C ILE A 64 2.82 15.52 18.89
N PRO A 65 2.84 14.67 19.94
CA PRO A 65 3.35 13.33 19.81
C PRO A 65 2.37 12.58 18.90
N LEU A 66 2.77 12.33 17.64
CA LEU A 66 2.00 11.51 16.71
C LEU A 66 2.19 10.02 17.04
N GLU A 67 2.08 9.68 18.32
CA GLU A 67 2.16 8.32 18.84
C GLU A 67 0.78 7.91 19.39
N VAL A 68 0.52 6.60 19.34
CA VAL A 68 -0.73 6.06 19.86
C VAL A 68 -0.85 6.41 21.33
N THR A 69 -1.91 7.15 21.70
CA THR A 69 -2.16 7.64 23.08
C THR A 69 -3.00 6.68 23.92
N ARG A 70 -3.56 5.64 23.31
CA ARG A 70 -4.20 4.52 24.00
C ARG A 70 -3.39 3.25 23.74
N ASP A 71 -3.25 2.38 24.75
CA ASP A 71 -2.74 1.02 24.60
C ASP A 71 -3.61 0.27 23.58
N ALA A 72 -3.28 0.42 22.29
CA ALA A 72 -3.92 -0.31 21.22
C ALA A 72 -3.50 -1.77 21.36
N LYS A 73 -4.23 -2.55 22.17
CA LYS A 73 -4.15 -4.00 22.09
C LYS A 73 -4.35 -4.36 20.64
N LYS A 74 -3.38 -5.06 20.05
CA LYS A 74 -3.53 -5.59 18.69
C LYS A 74 -4.83 -6.36 18.64
N GLU A 75 -5.82 -5.80 17.98
CA GLU A 75 -7.14 -6.42 17.88
C GLU A 75 -7.02 -7.75 17.15
N SER A 76 -7.74 -8.76 17.64
CA SER A 76 -7.84 -10.06 17.00
C SER A 76 -9.27 -10.59 17.04
N LEU A 77 -9.58 -11.45 16.09
CA LEU A 77 -10.77 -12.29 16.18
C LEU A 77 -10.51 -13.41 17.20
N THR A 78 -11.58 -14.03 17.70
CA THR A 78 -11.51 -15.06 18.75
C THR A 78 -12.24 -16.31 18.29
N TYR A 79 -11.77 -16.93 17.20
CA TYR A 79 -12.29 -18.21 16.73
C TYR A 79 -11.47 -19.36 17.32
N ASP A 80 -12.13 -20.51 17.58
CA ASP A 80 -11.41 -21.76 17.74
C ASP A 80 -11.02 -22.28 16.36
N LEU A 81 -9.79 -21.99 15.94
CA LEU A 81 -9.32 -22.33 14.61
C LEU A 81 -9.05 -23.83 14.48
N PRO A 82 -9.58 -24.50 13.43
CA PRO A 82 -9.21 -25.87 13.09
C PRO A 82 -7.70 -25.95 12.82
N LYS A 83 -6.94 -26.58 13.71
CA LYS A 83 -5.48 -26.68 13.62
C LYS A 83 -5.07 -27.72 12.58
N PHE A 84 -4.00 -27.43 11.86
CA PHE A 84 -3.33 -28.43 11.03
C PHE A 84 -2.63 -29.45 11.95
N ASP A 85 -2.85 -30.75 11.68
CA ASP A 85 -2.23 -31.84 12.40
C ASP A 85 -1.48 -32.74 11.40
N ASN A 86 -0.16 -32.76 11.52
CA ASN A 86 0.74 -33.51 10.65
C ASN A 86 0.65 -35.03 10.86
N THR A 87 0.09 -35.48 11.99
CA THR A 87 -0.09 -36.95 12.26
C THR A 87 -1.26 -37.53 11.50
N THR A 88 -2.29 -36.70 11.24
CA THR A 88 -3.51 -37.11 10.54
C THR A 88 -3.49 -36.77 9.07
N HIS A 89 -2.70 -35.75 8.64
CA HIS A 89 -2.66 -35.21 7.28
C HIS A 89 -1.23 -35.19 6.76
N ASN A 90 -0.87 -36.18 5.94
CA ASN A 90 0.48 -36.25 5.36
C ASN A 90 0.70 -35.24 4.23
N ARG A 91 -0.36 -34.74 3.58
CA ARG A 91 -0.31 -33.82 2.44
C ARG A 91 -1.61 -33.03 2.35
N VAL A 92 -1.54 -31.76 1.97
CA VAL A 92 -2.70 -30.91 1.61
C VAL A 92 -2.62 -30.51 0.14
N ASP A 93 -3.75 -30.22 -0.47
CA ASP A 93 -3.78 -29.80 -1.88
C ASP A 93 -3.23 -28.39 -2.05
N LEU A 94 -3.60 -27.47 -1.15
CA LEU A 94 -3.19 -26.08 -1.18
C LEU A 94 -2.66 -25.61 0.18
N VAL A 95 -1.45 -25.07 0.19
CA VAL A 95 -0.96 -24.23 1.29
C VAL A 95 -1.07 -22.76 0.88
N VAL A 96 -1.76 -21.98 1.69
CA VAL A 96 -1.85 -20.51 1.56
C VAL A 96 -0.95 -19.86 2.61
N VAL A 97 0.06 -19.13 2.17
CA VAL A 97 0.97 -18.42 3.05
C VAL A 97 0.52 -16.97 3.19
N GLY A 98 -0.01 -16.64 4.37
CA GLY A 98 -0.60 -15.34 4.69
C GLY A 98 -2.12 -15.36 4.76
N SER A 99 -2.69 -14.96 5.91
CA SER A 99 -4.13 -14.80 6.15
C SER A 99 -4.60 -13.35 5.99
N GLY A 100 -3.99 -12.63 5.03
CA GLY A 100 -4.45 -11.35 4.54
C GLY A 100 -5.73 -11.46 3.70
N PRO A 101 -6.29 -10.33 3.19
CA PRO A 101 -7.50 -10.35 2.35
C PRO A 101 -7.37 -11.28 1.15
N ALA A 102 -6.19 -11.28 0.50
CA ALA A 102 -5.90 -12.10 -0.67
C ALA A 102 -5.93 -13.60 -0.36
N GLY A 103 -5.20 -13.99 0.70
CA GLY A 103 -5.06 -15.41 1.09
C GLY A 103 -6.36 -16.01 1.55
N LEU A 104 -7.11 -15.33 2.44
CA LEU A 104 -8.39 -15.81 2.94
C LEU A 104 -9.46 -15.89 1.83
N ALA A 105 -9.47 -14.93 0.88
CA ALA A 105 -10.41 -14.97 -0.23
C ALA A 105 -10.21 -16.20 -1.12
N VAL A 106 -8.96 -16.55 -1.46
CA VAL A 106 -8.67 -17.76 -2.24
C VAL A 106 -8.90 -19.02 -1.40
N ALA A 107 -8.44 -19.06 -0.14
CA ALA A 107 -8.61 -20.21 0.73
C ALA A 107 -10.09 -20.58 0.88
N LYS A 108 -10.97 -19.58 1.12
CA LYS A 108 -12.42 -19.79 1.20
C LYS A 108 -12.97 -20.43 -0.08
N GLN A 109 -12.67 -19.85 -1.24
CA GLN A 109 -13.26 -20.30 -2.51
C GLN A 109 -12.71 -21.67 -2.96
N VAL A 110 -11.43 -21.96 -2.73
CA VAL A 110 -10.85 -23.27 -3.05
C VAL A 110 -11.43 -24.35 -2.13
N SER A 111 -11.60 -24.06 -0.83
CA SER A 111 -12.19 -25.01 0.11
C SER A 111 -13.70 -25.25 -0.12
N GLU A 112 -14.43 -24.28 -0.66
CA GLU A 112 -15.84 -24.46 -1.10
C GLU A 112 -16.00 -25.55 -2.19
N ALA A 113 -14.95 -25.78 -2.96
CA ALA A 113 -14.90 -26.84 -3.96
C ALA A 113 -14.44 -28.21 -3.39
N GLY A 114 -14.31 -28.34 -2.07
CA GLY A 114 -13.91 -29.60 -1.42
C GLY A 114 -12.39 -29.87 -1.43
N VAL A 115 -11.58 -28.94 -1.84
CA VAL A 115 -10.10 -29.04 -1.87
C VAL A 115 -9.54 -28.82 -0.46
N SER A 116 -8.57 -29.65 -0.04
CA SER A 116 -7.94 -29.54 1.26
C SER A 116 -6.98 -28.33 1.31
N VAL A 117 -7.22 -27.41 2.26
CA VAL A 117 -6.46 -26.14 2.37
C VAL A 117 -5.87 -25.99 3.77
N CYS A 118 -4.60 -25.56 3.85
CA CYS A 118 -3.95 -25.09 5.07
C CYS A 118 -3.48 -23.64 4.91
N CYS A 119 -3.95 -22.74 5.80
CA CYS A 119 -3.48 -21.36 5.89
C CYS A 119 -2.39 -21.22 6.95
N ILE A 120 -1.24 -20.67 6.59
CA ILE A 120 -0.12 -20.44 7.50
C ILE A 120 0.11 -18.94 7.66
N ASP A 121 0.06 -18.44 8.89
CA ASP A 121 0.28 -17.01 9.20
C ASP A 121 0.80 -16.86 10.64
N PRO A 122 1.72 -15.93 10.94
CA PRO A 122 2.18 -15.68 12.31
C PRO A 122 1.08 -15.20 13.26
N ALA A 123 0.05 -14.54 12.72
CA ALA A 123 -1.09 -14.00 13.49
C ALA A 123 -2.40 -14.17 12.70
N PRO A 124 -2.89 -15.42 12.49
CA PRO A 124 -4.01 -15.69 11.59
C PRO A 124 -5.29 -14.95 11.96
N GLN A 125 -5.51 -14.65 13.23
CA GLN A 125 -6.68 -13.93 13.74
C GLN A 125 -6.47 -12.43 13.92
N GLY A 126 -5.22 -11.92 13.81
CA GLY A 126 -4.91 -10.50 13.96
C GLY A 126 -5.64 -9.63 12.92
N ILE A 127 -6.23 -8.51 13.34
CA ILE A 127 -6.85 -7.58 12.39
C ILE A 127 -5.77 -6.95 11.51
N TRP A 128 -6.07 -6.80 10.23
CA TRP A 128 -5.12 -6.21 9.27
C TRP A 128 -4.85 -4.75 9.61
N PRO A 129 -3.58 -4.29 9.57
CA PRO A 129 -3.21 -2.97 10.07
C PRO A 129 -3.66 -1.81 9.17
N ASN A 130 -3.84 -2.05 7.87
CA ASN A 130 -4.10 -0.99 6.91
C ASN A 130 -5.57 -0.61 6.84
N ASN A 131 -5.87 0.69 6.77
CA ASN A 131 -7.20 1.19 6.45
C ASN A 131 -7.42 1.12 4.93
N TYR A 132 -8.44 0.37 4.51
CA TYR A 132 -8.75 0.20 3.10
C TYR A 132 -9.92 1.10 2.71
N GLY A 133 -9.67 2.01 1.77
CA GLY A 133 -10.70 2.75 1.07
C GLY A 133 -10.99 2.13 -0.29
N VAL A 134 -12.27 2.05 -0.67
CA VAL A 134 -12.73 1.41 -1.90
C VAL A 134 -13.84 2.19 -2.56
N TRP A 135 -13.98 2.03 -3.87
CA TRP A 135 -15.18 2.49 -4.55
C TRP A 135 -16.34 1.54 -4.26
N VAL A 136 -17.48 2.10 -3.85
CA VAL A 136 -18.65 1.32 -3.38
C VAL A 136 -19.15 0.36 -4.47
N ASP A 137 -19.18 0.79 -5.74
CA ASP A 137 -19.60 -0.04 -6.87
C ASP A 137 -18.74 -1.29 -7.09
N GLU A 138 -17.48 -1.28 -6.64
CA GLU A 138 -16.60 -2.45 -6.72
C GLU A 138 -16.93 -3.49 -5.64
N PHE A 139 -17.24 -3.03 -4.42
CA PHE A 139 -17.65 -3.91 -3.33
C PHE A 139 -19.08 -4.43 -3.52
N GLU A 140 -19.98 -3.61 -4.10
CA GLU A 140 -21.31 -4.05 -4.52
C GLU A 140 -21.24 -5.21 -5.52
N ALA A 141 -20.40 -5.09 -6.55
CA ALA A 141 -20.20 -6.14 -7.56
C ALA A 141 -19.62 -7.45 -6.99
N MET A 142 -19.05 -7.45 -5.79
CA MET A 142 -18.50 -8.62 -5.08
C MET A 142 -19.39 -9.10 -3.92
N ASP A 143 -20.58 -8.54 -3.73
CA ASP A 143 -21.47 -8.82 -2.57
C ASP A 143 -20.79 -8.59 -1.21
N LEU A 144 -20.07 -7.45 -1.11
CA LEU A 144 -19.30 -7.06 0.07
C LEU A 144 -19.73 -5.70 0.66
N LEU A 145 -20.90 -5.17 0.29
CA LEU A 145 -21.40 -3.89 0.83
C LEU A 145 -21.55 -3.91 2.34
N ASP A 146 -21.95 -5.06 2.91
CA ASP A 146 -22.04 -5.28 4.34
C ASP A 146 -20.69 -5.18 5.08
N CYS A 147 -19.59 -5.22 4.34
CA CYS A 147 -18.22 -5.07 4.86
C CYS A 147 -17.71 -3.62 4.80
N LEU A 148 -18.56 -2.62 4.56
CA LEU A 148 -18.23 -1.21 4.66
C LEU A 148 -18.79 -0.66 5.97
N ASP A 149 -17.97 0.04 6.78
CA ASP A 149 -18.41 0.68 8.02
C ASP A 149 -18.85 2.14 7.82
N THR A 150 -18.28 2.79 6.83
CA THR A 150 -18.58 4.17 6.46
C THR A 150 -18.60 4.32 4.96
N THR A 151 -19.61 5.05 4.44
CA THR A 151 -19.71 5.37 3.02
C THR A 151 -19.98 6.85 2.82
N TRP A 152 -19.37 7.43 1.78
CA TRP A 152 -19.56 8.81 1.36
C TRP A 152 -20.17 8.80 -0.05
N SER A 153 -21.18 9.62 -0.26
CA SER A 153 -21.89 9.71 -1.56
C SER A 153 -21.00 10.21 -2.71
N SER A 154 -19.91 10.91 -2.35
CA SER A 154 -18.95 11.48 -3.29
C SER A 154 -17.59 11.67 -2.64
N ALA A 155 -16.58 11.93 -3.46
CA ALA A 155 -15.25 12.32 -2.98
C ALA A 155 -14.89 13.72 -3.49
N VAL A 156 -13.92 14.36 -2.84
CA VAL A 156 -13.40 15.69 -3.22
C VAL A 156 -11.91 15.63 -3.46
N VAL A 157 -11.46 16.36 -4.48
CA VAL A 157 -10.04 16.61 -4.76
C VAL A 157 -9.80 18.11 -4.68
N TYR A 158 -8.91 18.52 -3.76
CA TYR A 158 -8.42 19.90 -3.70
C TYR A 158 -7.12 19.99 -4.52
N LEU A 159 -7.15 20.72 -5.62
CA LEU A 159 -5.98 20.92 -6.47
C LEU A 159 -5.06 21.99 -5.91
N ASP A 160 -5.65 23.09 -5.44
CA ASP A 160 -5.01 24.20 -4.71
C ASP A 160 -6.04 24.89 -3.80
N ASP A 161 -5.66 25.99 -3.15
CA ASP A 161 -6.55 26.72 -2.23
C ASP A 161 -7.79 27.34 -2.92
N LYS A 162 -7.78 27.45 -4.25
CA LYS A 162 -8.87 28.08 -5.03
C LYS A 162 -9.67 27.08 -5.83
N LYS A 163 -9.10 25.93 -6.18
CA LYS A 163 -9.70 24.96 -7.10
C LYS A 163 -9.88 23.60 -6.46
N LYS A 164 -11.12 23.10 -6.50
CA LYS A 164 -11.47 21.75 -6.05
C LYS A 164 -12.41 21.09 -7.07
N LYS A 165 -12.43 19.76 -7.08
CA LYS A 165 -13.32 18.94 -7.90
C LYS A 165 -14.10 17.96 -7.04
N TYR A 166 -15.37 17.78 -7.38
CA TYR A 166 -16.23 16.77 -6.76
C TYR A 166 -16.33 15.55 -7.66
N LEU A 167 -15.99 14.41 -7.13
CA LEU A 167 -16.05 13.13 -7.81
C LEU A 167 -17.39 12.47 -7.48
N LYS A 168 -18.29 12.41 -8.44
CA LYS A 168 -19.64 11.82 -8.30
C LYS A 168 -19.57 10.29 -8.35
N ARG A 169 -18.79 9.69 -7.49
CA ARG A 169 -18.65 8.25 -7.32
C ARG A 169 -18.58 7.96 -5.83
N PRO A 170 -19.46 7.11 -5.28
CA PRO A 170 -19.46 6.78 -3.87
C PRO A 170 -18.17 6.06 -3.46
N TYR A 171 -17.67 6.40 -2.28
CA TYR A 171 -16.48 5.81 -1.69
C TYR A 171 -16.81 5.20 -0.34
N GLY A 172 -16.12 4.13 0.08
CA GLY A 172 -16.37 3.46 1.33
C GLY A 172 -15.09 3.08 2.06
N ARG A 173 -15.15 3.05 3.38
CA ARG A 173 -14.12 2.45 4.24
C ARG A 173 -14.49 1.00 4.53
N VAL A 174 -13.52 0.10 4.38
CA VAL A 174 -13.71 -1.31 4.68
C VAL A 174 -13.65 -1.53 6.20
N ASP A 175 -14.72 -2.13 6.75
CA ASP A 175 -14.67 -2.75 8.07
C ASP A 175 -13.77 -3.99 7.99
N ARG A 176 -12.52 -3.81 8.35
CA ARG A 176 -11.49 -4.87 8.31
C ARG A 176 -11.86 -6.06 9.18
N ARG A 177 -12.50 -5.80 10.31
CA ARG A 177 -12.92 -6.83 11.26
C ARG A 177 -14.04 -7.67 10.67
N ARG A 178 -15.08 -7.03 10.12
CA ARG A 178 -16.23 -7.70 9.50
C ARG A 178 -15.81 -8.47 8.24
N LEU A 179 -15.01 -7.85 7.37
CA LEU A 179 -14.51 -8.52 6.16
C LEU A 179 -13.68 -9.75 6.51
N LYS A 180 -12.77 -9.63 7.49
CA LYS A 180 -11.95 -10.76 7.95
C LYS A 180 -12.82 -11.85 8.59
N ALA A 181 -13.77 -11.50 9.41
CA ALA A 181 -14.72 -12.44 10.04
C ALA A 181 -15.50 -13.22 8.98
N LYS A 182 -16.10 -12.53 8.00
CA LYS A 182 -16.85 -13.15 6.88
C LYS A 182 -15.99 -14.16 6.10
N MET A 183 -14.72 -13.84 5.85
CA MET A 183 -13.81 -14.76 5.16
C MET A 183 -13.37 -15.92 6.05
N MET A 184 -13.03 -15.65 7.31
CA MET A 184 -12.61 -16.69 8.27
C MET A 184 -13.70 -17.70 8.53
N GLU A 185 -14.95 -17.25 8.75
CA GLU A 185 -16.11 -18.12 8.94
C GLU A 185 -16.31 -19.05 7.72
N GLY A 186 -16.22 -18.49 6.50
CA GLY A 186 -16.26 -19.31 5.30
C GLY A 186 -15.14 -20.35 5.23
N CYS A 187 -13.92 -19.97 5.59
CA CYS A 187 -12.79 -20.91 5.65
C CYS A 187 -13.02 -22.03 6.70
N ILE A 188 -13.45 -21.67 7.91
CA ILE A 188 -13.68 -22.61 9.01
C ILE A 188 -14.81 -23.60 8.64
N ASN A 189 -15.91 -23.09 8.12
CA ASN A 189 -17.07 -23.91 7.73
C ASN A 189 -16.74 -24.91 6.61
N ASN A 190 -15.81 -24.55 5.73
CA ASN A 190 -15.34 -25.41 4.65
C ASN A 190 -14.12 -26.28 5.03
N GLY A 191 -13.76 -26.34 6.32
CA GLY A 191 -12.73 -27.25 6.84
C GLY A 191 -11.29 -26.81 6.60
N VAL A 192 -11.02 -25.54 6.23
CA VAL A 192 -9.67 -24.99 6.16
C VAL A 192 -8.95 -25.17 7.48
N LYS A 193 -7.74 -25.69 7.44
CA LYS A 193 -6.85 -25.80 8.61
C LYS A 193 -5.96 -24.56 8.72
N PHE A 194 -5.62 -24.21 9.95
CA PHE A 194 -4.74 -23.08 10.23
C PHE A 194 -3.50 -23.52 10.99
N HIS A 195 -2.37 -22.93 10.64
CA HIS A 195 -1.12 -23.13 11.35
C HIS A 195 -0.50 -21.79 11.68
N GLN A 196 -0.28 -21.54 12.97
CA GLN A 196 0.27 -20.26 13.43
C GLN A 196 1.79 -20.32 13.45
N ALA A 197 2.41 -19.95 12.33
CA ALA A 197 3.85 -19.89 12.16
C ALA A 197 4.25 -18.92 11.04
N LYS A 198 5.53 -18.57 10.98
CA LYS A 198 6.12 -17.90 9.81
C LYS A 198 6.67 -18.97 8.86
N VAL A 199 6.37 -18.88 7.57
CA VAL A 199 7.03 -19.70 6.56
C VAL A 199 8.44 -19.14 6.31
N LEU A 200 9.43 -19.99 6.37
CA LEU A 200 10.85 -19.66 6.16
C LEU A 200 11.28 -19.93 4.72
N ASN A 201 10.86 -21.07 4.17
CA ASN A 201 11.26 -21.51 2.85
C ASN A 201 10.24 -22.47 2.25
N VAL A 202 10.33 -22.68 0.93
CA VAL A 202 9.61 -23.72 0.18
C VAL A 202 10.62 -24.52 -0.62
N ILE A 203 10.65 -25.84 -0.41
CA ILE A 203 11.51 -26.77 -1.14
C ILE A 203 10.63 -27.52 -2.14
N HIS A 204 11.01 -27.53 -3.40
CA HIS A 204 10.26 -28.18 -4.45
C HIS A 204 10.82 -29.58 -4.73
N GLU A 205 9.98 -30.59 -4.59
CA GLU A 205 10.23 -31.96 -5.04
C GLU A 205 9.48 -32.24 -6.35
N ASP A 206 9.63 -33.40 -6.93
CA ASP A 206 9.08 -33.71 -8.28
C ASP A 206 7.56 -33.55 -8.32
N ASP A 207 6.84 -34.08 -7.34
CA ASP A 207 5.36 -34.15 -7.32
C ASP A 207 4.69 -33.24 -6.28
N HIS A 208 5.46 -32.58 -5.41
CA HIS A 208 4.93 -31.70 -4.36
C HIS A 208 5.94 -30.64 -3.92
N SER A 209 5.53 -29.83 -2.97
CA SER A 209 6.39 -28.83 -2.32
C SER A 209 6.36 -29.03 -0.81
N LEU A 210 7.51 -28.78 -0.16
CA LEU A 210 7.68 -28.82 1.29
C LEU A 210 7.70 -27.36 1.80
N VAL A 211 6.71 -26.99 2.58
CA VAL A 211 6.62 -25.65 3.18
C VAL A 211 7.21 -25.74 4.59
N VAL A 212 8.36 -25.10 4.79
CA VAL A 212 9.13 -25.13 6.04
C VAL A 212 8.73 -23.96 6.93
N CYS A 213 8.26 -24.25 8.14
CA CYS A 213 7.81 -23.27 9.13
C CYS A 213 8.86 -22.96 10.18
N SER A 214 8.74 -21.81 10.85
CA SER A 214 9.67 -21.31 11.87
C SER A 214 9.69 -22.13 13.17
N ASP A 215 8.66 -22.91 13.41
CA ASP A 215 8.54 -23.82 14.57
C ASP A 215 9.06 -25.25 14.28
N GLY A 216 9.65 -25.45 13.09
CA GLY A 216 10.21 -26.73 12.66
C GLY A 216 9.21 -27.64 11.95
N LEU A 217 7.93 -27.30 11.91
CA LEU A 217 6.95 -28.08 11.13
C LEU A 217 7.21 -27.93 9.63
N THR A 218 7.08 -29.03 8.89
CA THR A 218 7.13 -29.06 7.43
C THR A 218 5.83 -29.63 6.90
N ILE A 219 5.15 -28.89 6.01
CA ILE A 219 3.87 -29.25 5.43
C ILE A 219 4.05 -29.59 3.95
N LYS A 220 3.60 -30.78 3.53
CA LYS A 220 3.59 -31.20 2.13
C LYS A 220 2.38 -30.61 1.42
N SER A 221 2.58 -30.06 0.22
CA SER A 221 1.51 -29.44 -0.56
C SER A 221 1.65 -29.67 -2.06
N ASN A 222 0.53 -29.82 -2.75
CA ASN A 222 0.49 -29.85 -4.21
C ASN A 222 0.76 -28.48 -4.80
N VAL A 223 0.17 -27.44 -4.18
CA VAL A 223 0.26 -26.04 -4.61
C VAL A 223 0.62 -25.15 -3.43
N VAL A 224 1.51 -24.19 -3.62
CA VAL A 224 1.82 -23.15 -2.63
C VAL A 224 1.40 -21.80 -3.20
N LEU A 225 0.52 -21.11 -2.48
CA LEU A 225 0.07 -19.75 -2.79
C LEU A 225 0.72 -18.77 -1.82
N ASP A 226 1.53 -17.86 -2.35
CA ASP A 226 2.11 -16.74 -1.62
C ASP A 226 1.14 -15.56 -1.60
N ALA A 227 0.55 -15.29 -0.45
CA ALA A 227 -0.34 -14.16 -0.16
C ALA A 227 0.25 -13.23 0.94
N THR A 228 1.58 -13.20 1.07
CA THR A 228 2.30 -12.46 2.12
C THR A 228 2.44 -10.94 1.84
N GLY A 229 1.73 -10.43 0.85
CA GLY A 229 1.71 -9.01 0.52
C GLY A 229 3.02 -8.54 -0.13
N PHE A 230 3.82 -7.75 0.58
CA PHE A 230 5.05 -7.19 0.02
C PHE A 230 6.33 -7.83 0.56
N SER A 231 6.25 -8.94 1.28
CA SER A 231 7.41 -9.62 1.84
C SER A 231 8.37 -10.17 0.77
N ARG A 232 7.84 -10.59 -0.39
CA ARG A 232 8.60 -11.11 -1.54
C ARG A 232 9.59 -12.23 -1.17
N CYS A 233 9.18 -13.11 -0.28
CA CYS A 233 10.06 -14.17 0.22
C CYS A 233 10.00 -15.45 -0.62
N LEU A 234 8.87 -15.71 -1.28
CA LEU A 234 8.61 -16.98 -1.94
C LEU A 234 8.49 -16.85 -3.46
N VAL A 235 7.90 -15.76 -3.95
CA VAL A 235 7.76 -15.47 -5.38
C VAL A 235 9.02 -14.80 -5.92
N GLU A 236 9.56 -15.30 -7.01
CA GLU A 236 10.68 -14.72 -7.75
C GLU A 236 10.20 -13.66 -8.75
N TYR A 237 11.00 -12.61 -8.94
CA TYR A 237 10.71 -11.52 -9.87
C TYR A 237 11.81 -11.38 -10.91
N GLU A 238 11.42 -10.89 -12.09
CA GLU A 238 12.37 -10.43 -13.10
C GLU A 238 13.29 -9.33 -12.51
N LYS A 239 14.52 -9.28 -12.98
CA LYS A 239 15.53 -8.31 -12.49
C LYS A 239 15.84 -7.27 -13.55
N PRO A 240 16.17 -6.02 -13.15
CA PRO A 240 16.30 -5.53 -11.77
C PRO A 240 14.95 -5.21 -11.11
N TYR A 241 14.79 -5.51 -9.81
CA TYR A 241 13.61 -5.11 -9.05
C TYR A 241 13.71 -3.63 -8.67
N ASN A 242 13.01 -2.77 -9.39
CA ASN A 242 13.08 -1.31 -9.25
C ASN A 242 11.69 -0.66 -9.37
N PRO A 243 10.78 -0.90 -8.42
CA PRO A 243 9.48 -0.21 -8.40
C PRO A 243 9.63 1.26 -8.02
N GLY A 244 8.61 2.06 -8.28
CA GLY A 244 8.36 3.29 -7.54
C GLY A 244 7.76 2.97 -6.17
N TYR A 245 7.75 3.94 -5.27
CA TYR A 245 7.16 3.78 -3.95
C TYR A 245 6.19 4.92 -3.66
N GLN A 246 5.01 4.59 -3.20
CA GLN A 246 4.12 5.50 -2.50
C GLN A 246 4.30 5.26 -1.01
N MET A 247 4.61 6.32 -0.28
CA MET A 247 4.85 6.30 1.15
C MET A 247 3.72 7.04 1.82
N ALA A 248 3.09 6.44 2.83
CA ALA A 248 1.98 7.05 3.54
C ALA A 248 2.16 6.92 5.06
N TYR A 249 1.84 7.99 5.75
CA TYR A 249 1.75 8.05 7.20
C TYR A 249 0.38 8.56 7.59
N GLY A 250 -0.39 7.74 8.28
CA GLY A 250 -1.76 8.06 8.66
C GLY A 250 -2.11 7.60 10.06
N PHE A 251 -3.22 8.12 10.55
CA PHE A 251 -3.79 7.72 11.84
C PHE A 251 -5.29 8.00 11.91
N VAL A 252 -6.00 7.20 12.69
CA VAL A 252 -7.36 7.52 13.14
C VAL A 252 -7.24 8.31 14.42
N ALA A 253 -7.90 9.47 14.47
CA ALA A 253 -7.86 10.36 15.64
C ALA A 253 -9.22 10.88 16.05
N GLU A 254 -9.35 11.12 17.35
CA GLU A 254 -10.32 12.06 17.92
C GLU A 254 -9.68 13.46 17.90
N VAL A 255 -10.42 14.43 17.36
CA VAL A 255 -10.00 15.83 17.20
C VAL A 255 -11.02 16.77 17.84
N ASP A 256 -10.69 18.05 18.01
CA ASP A 256 -11.70 19.03 18.43
C ASP A 256 -12.76 19.18 17.35
N GLU A 257 -12.33 19.54 16.17
CA GLU A 257 -13.12 19.64 14.95
C GLU A 257 -12.19 19.55 13.72
N HIS A 258 -12.75 19.40 12.55
CA HIS A 258 -12.02 19.42 11.28
C HIS A 258 -12.82 20.15 10.19
N PRO A 259 -12.16 20.79 9.20
CA PRO A 259 -12.82 21.62 8.19
C PRO A 259 -13.47 20.83 7.04
N PHE A 260 -13.47 19.51 7.08
CA PHE A 260 -13.96 18.67 5.98
C PHE A 260 -15.44 18.38 6.13
N ASP A 261 -16.14 18.31 4.99
CA ASP A 261 -17.53 17.90 4.90
C ASP A 261 -17.65 16.40 5.25
N ILE A 262 -18.46 16.08 6.25
CA ILE A 262 -18.63 14.69 6.74
C ILE A 262 -19.30 13.76 5.73
N ASP A 263 -20.00 14.31 4.74
CA ASP A 263 -20.66 13.55 3.68
C ASP A 263 -19.75 13.31 2.45
N LYS A 264 -18.50 13.75 2.52
CA LYS A 264 -17.53 13.66 1.41
C LYS A 264 -16.18 13.12 1.88
N MET A 265 -15.71 12.11 1.18
CA MET A 265 -14.34 11.62 1.35
C MET A 265 -13.35 12.59 0.70
N VAL A 266 -12.25 12.93 1.38
CA VAL A 266 -11.15 13.71 0.81
C VAL A 266 -10.18 12.77 0.10
N PHE A 267 -10.35 12.64 -1.23
CA PHE A 267 -9.57 11.68 -2.02
C PHE A 267 -8.13 12.15 -2.26
N MET A 268 -7.95 13.44 -2.49
CA MET A 268 -6.62 14.07 -2.61
C MET A 268 -6.72 15.55 -2.22
N ASP A 269 -5.90 15.99 -1.28
CA ASP A 269 -5.72 17.39 -0.97
C ASP A 269 -4.28 17.84 -1.25
N TRP A 270 -4.08 18.46 -2.42
CA TRP A 270 -2.79 18.95 -2.91
C TRP A 270 -2.45 20.37 -2.46
N ARG A 271 -3.23 20.99 -1.55
CA ARG A 271 -2.90 22.31 -1.01
C ARG A 271 -1.56 22.25 -0.29
N ASP A 272 -0.73 23.28 -0.45
CA ASP A 272 0.63 23.34 0.08
C ASP A 272 0.93 24.64 0.88
N SER A 273 -0.08 25.46 1.12
CA SER A 273 0.06 26.74 1.86
C SER A 273 0.61 26.56 3.29
N HIS A 274 0.40 25.37 3.87
CA HIS A 274 0.97 24.98 5.16
C HIS A 274 2.52 24.88 5.18
N LEU A 275 3.16 24.84 4.02
CA LEU A 275 4.63 24.74 3.90
C LEU A 275 5.30 26.09 3.61
N HIS A 276 4.56 27.20 3.51
CA HIS A 276 5.11 28.49 3.10
C HIS A 276 6.16 29.05 4.07
N GLU A 277 6.07 28.71 5.36
CA GLU A 277 7.01 29.15 6.39
C GLU A 277 8.30 28.29 6.43
N ASP A 278 8.31 27.10 5.84
CA ASP A 278 9.46 26.20 5.77
C ASP A 278 9.92 26.03 4.32
N SER A 279 10.90 26.82 3.92
CA SER A 279 11.41 26.84 2.55
C SER A 279 12.02 25.51 2.10
N VAL A 280 12.56 24.71 3.02
CA VAL A 280 13.15 23.41 2.73
C VAL A 280 12.05 22.38 2.45
N LEU A 281 11.08 22.27 3.36
CA LEU A 281 9.93 21.37 3.15
C LEU A 281 9.15 21.75 1.90
N LYS A 282 8.95 23.06 1.65
CA LYS A 282 8.29 23.53 0.44
C LYS A 282 9.05 23.12 -0.82
N SER A 283 10.37 23.37 -0.88
CA SER A 283 11.18 22.99 -2.04
C SER A 283 11.20 21.47 -2.27
N ASN A 284 11.19 20.68 -1.21
CA ASN A 284 11.11 19.23 -1.30
C ASN A 284 9.73 18.79 -1.80
N ASN A 285 8.65 19.41 -1.30
CA ASN A 285 7.29 19.12 -1.74
C ASN A 285 7.04 19.52 -3.19
N ASP A 286 7.63 20.61 -3.65
CA ASP A 286 7.56 21.01 -5.06
C ASP A 286 8.14 19.93 -5.99
N LYS A 287 9.20 19.24 -5.57
CA LYS A 287 9.87 18.16 -6.34
C LYS A 287 9.23 16.79 -6.17
N LEU A 288 8.86 16.45 -4.94
CA LEU A 288 8.27 15.17 -4.54
C LEU A 288 6.99 15.45 -3.75
N PRO A 289 5.87 15.70 -4.44
CA PRO A 289 4.65 16.18 -3.80
C PRO A 289 3.99 15.11 -2.93
N THR A 290 3.36 15.60 -1.85
CA THR A 290 2.44 14.81 -1.02
C THR A 290 1.07 15.45 -1.03
N PHE A 291 0.06 14.66 -0.70
CA PHE A 291 -1.32 15.09 -0.53
C PHE A 291 -1.91 14.48 0.73
N LEU A 292 -2.90 15.14 1.29
CA LEU A 292 -3.70 14.55 2.35
C LEU A 292 -4.82 13.71 1.75
N TYR A 293 -4.96 12.49 2.27
CA TYR A 293 -6.11 11.63 2.11
C TYR A 293 -6.86 11.60 3.44
N ALA A 294 -8.18 11.83 3.46
CA ALA A 294 -8.91 11.89 4.72
C ALA A 294 -10.30 11.26 4.61
N MET A 295 -10.65 10.53 5.67
CA MET A 295 -11.96 9.90 5.84
C MET A 295 -12.65 10.49 7.08
N PRO A 296 -13.54 11.47 6.93
CA PRO A 296 -14.33 12.00 8.05
C PRO A 296 -15.38 10.98 8.49
N PHE A 297 -15.36 10.57 9.77
CA PHE A 297 -16.37 9.66 10.32
C PHE A 297 -17.47 10.41 11.08
N SER A 298 -17.07 11.52 11.73
CA SER A 298 -17.95 12.46 12.40
C SER A 298 -17.27 13.83 12.45
N SER A 299 -17.88 14.82 13.06
CA SER A 299 -17.28 16.16 13.24
C SER A 299 -15.98 16.17 14.05
N ASN A 300 -15.74 15.14 14.86
CA ASN A 300 -14.60 15.06 15.78
C ASN A 300 -13.81 13.74 15.69
N ARG A 301 -14.12 12.88 14.73
CA ARG A 301 -13.39 11.63 14.51
C ARG A 301 -13.08 11.46 13.02
N ILE A 302 -11.80 11.29 12.69
CA ILE A 302 -11.33 11.29 11.32
C ILE A 302 -10.09 10.40 11.16
N PHE A 303 -9.98 9.73 9.98
CA PHE A 303 -8.71 9.20 9.50
C PHE A 303 -8.02 10.25 8.64
N LEU A 304 -6.76 10.51 8.91
CA LEU A 304 -5.90 11.44 8.19
C LEU A 304 -4.63 10.72 7.75
N GLU A 305 -4.28 10.86 6.48
CA GLU A 305 -3.08 10.24 5.93
C GLU A 305 -2.36 11.21 4.98
N GLU A 306 -1.13 11.58 5.30
CA GLU A 306 -0.24 12.29 4.39
C GLU A 306 0.47 11.25 3.52
N THR A 307 0.25 11.34 2.23
CA THR A 307 0.65 10.33 1.25
C THR A 307 1.50 10.96 0.17
N SER A 308 2.68 10.37 -0.14
CA SER A 308 3.46 10.82 -1.28
C SER A 308 2.79 10.41 -2.61
N LEU A 309 3.05 11.17 -3.66
CA LEU A 309 2.93 10.61 -5.00
C LEU A 309 4.00 9.51 -5.16
N VAL A 310 3.91 8.75 -6.25
CA VAL A 310 4.96 7.76 -6.53
C VAL A 310 6.33 8.45 -6.65
N ALA A 311 7.34 7.93 -5.96
CA ALA A 311 8.70 8.43 -5.96
C ALA A 311 9.73 7.30 -6.06
N ARG A 312 10.91 7.60 -6.55
CA ARG A 312 12.03 6.66 -6.68
C ARG A 312 13.36 7.37 -6.39
N PRO A 313 13.97 7.18 -5.19
CA PRO A 313 13.48 6.40 -4.04
C PRO A 313 12.21 7.00 -3.39
N GLY A 314 11.57 6.23 -2.48
CA GLY A 314 10.42 6.70 -1.71
C GLY A 314 10.77 7.87 -0.79
N VAL A 315 9.80 8.73 -0.52
CA VAL A 315 9.96 9.85 0.42
C VAL A 315 10.16 9.32 1.85
N PRO A 316 11.15 9.81 2.62
CA PRO A 316 11.36 9.37 4.00
C PRO A 316 10.14 9.62 4.89
N PHE A 317 9.83 8.68 5.81
CA PHE A 317 8.70 8.82 6.73
C PHE A 317 8.77 10.07 7.60
N GLU A 318 9.97 10.43 8.06
CA GLU A 318 10.21 11.62 8.88
C GLU A 318 9.80 12.90 8.15
N GLU A 319 9.99 12.95 6.84
CA GLU A 319 9.57 14.09 6.02
C GLU A 319 8.05 14.10 5.86
N ILE A 320 7.43 12.96 5.61
CA ILE A 320 5.96 12.85 5.52
C ILE A 320 5.30 13.25 6.83
N GLN A 321 5.84 12.79 7.98
CA GLN A 321 5.33 13.16 9.30
C GLN A 321 5.46 14.68 9.56
N LYS A 322 6.58 15.30 9.18
CA LYS A 322 6.75 16.76 9.30
C LYS A 322 5.71 17.52 8.47
N ARG A 323 5.44 17.07 7.23
CA ARG A 323 4.41 17.67 6.37
C ARG A 323 3.01 17.51 6.96
N MET A 324 2.71 16.33 7.53
CA MET A 324 1.45 16.08 8.24
C MET A 324 1.28 17.07 9.40
N VAL A 325 2.28 17.24 10.26
CA VAL A 325 2.20 18.19 11.40
C VAL A 325 1.94 19.63 10.94
N GLN A 326 2.62 20.08 9.89
CA GLN A 326 2.38 21.41 9.33
C GLN A 326 0.97 21.55 8.73
N ARG A 327 0.47 20.52 8.08
CA ARG A 327 -0.88 20.48 7.51
C ARG A 327 -1.95 20.53 8.61
N LEU A 328 -1.81 19.75 9.68
CA LEU A 328 -2.73 19.78 10.82
C LEU A 328 -2.82 21.18 11.44
N LYS A 329 -1.65 21.81 11.66
CA LYS A 329 -1.57 23.17 12.16
C LYS A 329 -2.27 24.18 11.23
N TYR A 330 -2.07 24.08 9.92
CA TYR A 330 -2.68 24.96 8.94
C TYR A 330 -4.20 24.78 8.84
N LEU A 331 -4.68 23.54 8.97
CA LEU A 331 -6.10 23.22 8.93
C LEU A 331 -6.82 23.42 10.28
N ASP A 332 -6.07 23.89 11.30
CA ASP A 332 -6.55 24.07 12.68
C ASP A 332 -7.14 22.79 13.28
N ILE A 333 -6.53 21.64 12.94
CA ILE A 333 -6.95 20.34 13.47
C ILE A 333 -6.14 20.04 14.73
N ASN A 334 -6.81 20.10 15.89
CA ASN A 334 -6.22 19.80 17.18
C ASN A 334 -6.51 18.34 17.55
N VAL A 335 -5.49 17.48 17.53
CA VAL A 335 -5.60 16.06 17.85
C VAL A 335 -5.68 15.88 19.36
N LYS A 336 -6.76 15.26 19.86
CA LYS A 336 -6.97 14.91 21.27
C LYS A 336 -6.37 13.56 21.63
N SER A 337 -6.65 12.58 20.79
CA SER A 337 -6.14 11.21 20.96
C SER A 337 -5.96 10.52 19.62
N ILE A 338 -4.97 9.64 19.54
CA ILE A 338 -4.73 8.78 18.37
C ILE A 338 -5.17 7.36 18.75
N GLU A 339 -6.08 6.80 17.97
CA GLU A 339 -6.61 5.45 18.16
C GLU A 339 -5.72 4.39 17.54
N GLU A 340 -5.25 4.64 16.30
CA GLU A 340 -4.37 3.75 15.56
C GLU A 340 -3.46 4.55 14.64
N VAL A 341 -2.25 4.03 14.39
CA VAL A 341 -1.27 4.61 13.45
C VAL A 341 -1.00 3.63 12.32
N GLU A 342 -0.88 4.16 11.13
CA GLU A 342 -0.56 3.40 9.91
C GLU A 342 0.69 3.97 9.23
N LYS A 343 1.59 3.06 8.83
CA LYS A 343 2.77 3.39 8.01
C LYS A 343 2.79 2.47 6.81
N CYS A 344 2.58 3.01 5.62
CA CYS A 344 2.52 2.25 4.39
C CYS A 344 3.72 2.50 3.49
N VAL A 345 4.29 1.41 2.97
CA VAL A 345 5.25 1.40 1.86
C VAL A 345 4.62 0.59 0.73
N ILE A 346 4.12 1.27 -0.30
CA ILE A 346 3.40 0.62 -1.40
C ILE A 346 4.30 0.61 -2.62
N PRO A 347 4.86 -0.56 -3.02
CA PRO A 347 5.64 -0.67 -4.25
C PRO A 347 4.71 -0.61 -5.47
N MET A 348 4.97 0.33 -6.37
CA MET A 348 4.18 0.61 -7.56
C MET A 348 5.00 0.31 -8.81
N GLY A 349 4.38 -0.37 -9.78
CA GLY A 349 5.10 -0.79 -10.98
C GLY A 349 6.21 -1.80 -10.68
N GLY A 350 7.39 -1.64 -11.29
CA GLY A 350 8.49 -2.59 -11.18
C GLY A 350 8.29 -3.83 -12.06
N PRO A 351 9.14 -4.85 -11.96
CA PRO A 351 9.04 -6.05 -12.76
C PRO A 351 7.87 -6.94 -12.34
N LEU A 352 7.43 -7.77 -13.25
CA LEU A 352 6.50 -8.86 -12.97
C LEU A 352 7.21 -10.03 -12.27
N PRO A 353 6.48 -10.92 -11.59
CA PRO A 353 7.00 -12.22 -11.23
C PRO A 353 7.54 -12.97 -12.45
N VAL A 354 8.58 -13.78 -12.25
CA VAL A 354 9.01 -14.77 -13.25
C VAL A 354 7.87 -15.75 -13.49
N MET A 355 7.43 -15.90 -14.71
CA MET A 355 6.30 -16.76 -15.04
C MET A 355 6.64 -17.70 -16.20
N PRO A 356 6.44 -19.01 -16.04
CA PRO A 356 5.89 -19.71 -14.88
C PRO A 356 6.92 -19.95 -13.76
N GLN A 357 6.44 -20.13 -12.54
CA GLN A 357 7.19 -20.63 -11.39
C GLN A 357 6.30 -21.46 -10.48
N ARG A 358 6.88 -22.35 -9.65
CA ARG A 358 6.14 -23.32 -8.81
C ARG A 358 5.27 -22.65 -7.74
N VAL A 359 5.75 -21.61 -7.10
CA VAL A 359 4.95 -20.82 -6.16
C VAL A 359 4.05 -19.88 -6.95
N VAL A 360 2.78 -19.86 -6.62
CA VAL A 360 1.81 -18.93 -7.18
C VAL A 360 1.67 -17.74 -6.23
N GLY A 361 1.62 -16.51 -6.76
CA GLY A 361 1.36 -15.32 -5.97
C GLY A 361 -0.04 -14.77 -6.17
N ILE A 362 -0.52 -13.98 -5.18
CA ILE A 362 -1.72 -13.15 -5.31
C ILE A 362 -1.52 -11.81 -4.58
N GLY A 363 -2.20 -10.77 -5.03
CA GLY A 363 -2.08 -9.44 -4.43
C GLY A 363 -0.70 -8.80 -4.64
N GLY A 364 -0.08 -8.32 -3.58
CA GLY A 364 1.24 -7.67 -3.65
C GLY A 364 2.33 -8.57 -4.21
N THR A 365 2.37 -9.85 -3.83
CA THR A 365 3.34 -10.83 -4.32
C THR A 365 3.15 -11.17 -5.80
N ALA A 366 1.97 -10.94 -6.37
CA ALA A 366 1.71 -11.10 -7.80
C ALA A 366 1.84 -9.77 -8.59
N ALA A 367 2.40 -8.71 -8.03
CA ALA A 367 2.51 -7.38 -8.64
C ALA A 367 1.16 -6.78 -9.07
N MET A 368 0.09 -7.04 -8.30
CA MET A 368 -1.28 -6.60 -8.62
C MET A 368 -1.57 -5.16 -8.19
N VAL A 369 -0.67 -4.49 -7.47
CA VAL A 369 -0.79 -3.07 -7.16
C VAL A 369 -0.95 -2.26 -8.45
N HIS A 370 -1.92 -1.35 -8.49
CA HIS A 370 -2.08 -0.48 -9.65
C HIS A 370 -0.87 0.47 -9.76
N PRO A 371 -0.10 0.41 -10.86
CA PRO A 371 1.18 1.12 -10.94
C PRO A 371 1.11 2.63 -10.74
N SER A 372 0.00 3.27 -11.12
CA SER A 372 -0.15 4.74 -11.07
C SER A 372 -0.91 5.25 -9.84
N THR A 373 -1.57 4.37 -9.06
CA THR A 373 -2.48 4.80 -7.98
C THR A 373 -2.27 4.10 -6.64
N GLY A 374 -1.51 3.00 -6.60
CA GLY A 374 -1.35 2.18 -5.40
C GLY A 374 -2.57 1.32 -5.03
N TYR A 375 -3.69 1.47 -5.73
CA TYR A 375 -4.95 0.77 -5.44
C TYR A 375 -4.80 -0.75 -5.62
N MET A 376 -5.21 -1.54 -4.62
CA MET A 376 -4.95 -2.98 -4.64
C MET A 376 -6.08 -3.85 -4.12
N VAL A 377 -6.71 -3.52 -2.97
CA VAL A 377 -7.56 -4.47 -2.24
C VAL A 377 -8.73 -5.00 -3.07
N ALA A 378 -9.52 -4.13 -3.71
CA ALA A 378 -10.64 -4.56 -4.54
C ALA A 378 -10.18 -5.37 -5.77
N ARG A 379 -9.07 -4.97 -6.40
CA ARG A 379 -8.47 -5.72 -7.53
C ARG A 379 -8.07 -7.14 -7.12
N THR A 380 -7.51 -7.28 -5.93
CA THR A 380 -7.07 -8.57 -5.39
C THR A 380 -8.25 -9.47 -5.08
N LEU A 381 -9.28 -8.92 -4.43
CA LEU A 381 -10.51 -9.66 -4.13
C LEU A 381 -11.23 -10.11 -5.40
N ALA A 382 -11.33 -9.24 -6.40
CA ALA A 382 -11.90 -9.56 -7.71
C ALA A 382 -11.09 -10.62 -8.50
N ALA A 383 -9.80 -10.79 -8.20
CA ALA A 383 -8.95 -11.81 -8.83
C ALA A 383 -8.98 -13.16 -8.09
N ALA A 384 -9.42 -13.20 -6.83
CA ALA A 384 -9.45 -14.43 -6.05
C ALA A 384 -10.27 -15.55 -6.72
N PRO A 385 -11.45 -15.31 -7.32
CA PRO A 385 -12.19 -16.34 -8.06
C PRO A 385 -11.41 -16.94 -9.24
N ILE A 386 -10.65 -16.12 -9.96
CA ILE A 386 -9.84 -16.57 -11.11
C ILE A 386 -8.75 -17.54 -10.65
N VAL A 387 -8.04 -17.17 -9.57
CA VAL A 387 -6.99 -18.01 -8.99
C VAL A 387 -7.58 -19.29 -8.42
N ALA A 388 -8.69 -19.20 -7.70
CA ALA A 388 -9.36 -20.35 -7.10
C ALA A 388 -9.86 -21.35 -8.17
N SER A 389 -10.56 -20.88 -9.21
CA SER A 389 -11.03 -21.73 -10.31
C SER A 389 -9.88 -22.44 -11.02
N ALA A 390 -8.79 -21.72 -11.32
CA ALA A 390 -7.62 -22.31 -11.98
C ALA A 390 -6.96 -23.41 -11.12
N ILE A 391 -6.90 -23.23 -9.80
CA ILE A 391 -6.39 -24.24 -8.86
C ILE A 391 -7.31 -25.46 -8.83
N VAL A 392 -8.62 -25.25 -8.62
CA VAL A 392 -9.62 -26.32 -8.51
C VAL A 392 -9.69 -27.17 -9.79
N GLU A 393 -9.79 -26.53 -10.96
CA GLU A 393 -9.84 -27.21 -12.26
C GLU A 393 -8.62 -28.12 -12.47
N ARG A 394 -7.44 -27.65 -12.07
CA ARG A 394 -6.22 -28.42 -12.26
C ARG A 394 -6.03 -29.56 -11.25
N LEU A 395 -6.41 -29.35 -10.00
CA LEU A 395 -6.37 -30.40 -8.99
C LEU A 395 -7.37 -31.51 -9.30
N GLY A 396 -8.50 -31.20 -9.94
CA GLY A 396 -9.48 -32.18 -10.42
C GLY A 396 -9.07 -32.92 -11.69
N SER A 397 -8.01 -32.49 -12.39
CA SER A 397 -7.52 -33.17 -13.60
C SER A 397 -6.47 -34.25 -13.25
N ASN A 398 -6.47 -35.35 -13.99
CA ASN A 398 -5.47 -36.44 -13.83
C ASN A 398 -4.03 -36.03 -14.21
N GLN A 399 -3.79 -34.77 -14.55
CA GLN A 399 -2.47 -34.24 -14.86
C GLN A 399 -1.87 -33.57 -13.60
N SER A 400 -1.08 -34.32 -12.87
CA SER A 400 -0.54 -33.98 -11.55
C SER A 400 0.83 -33.28 -11.58
N ASP A 401 1.27 -32.72 -12.72
CA ASP A 401 2.51 -31.95 -12.75
C ASP A 401 2.32 -30.56 -12.08
N PRO A 402 2.99 -30.30 -10.94
CA PRO A 402 2.83 -29.06 -10.18
C PRO A 402 3.27 -27.81 -10.96
N MET A 403 4.24 -27.92 -11.88
CA MET A 403 4.66 -26.80 -12.71
C MET A 403 3.58 -26.42 -13.72
N SER A 404 2.94 -27.41 -14.33
CA SER A 404 1.82 -27.22 -15.26
C SER A 404 0.63 -26.55 -14.57
N LEU A 405 0.33 -26.92 -13.31
CA LEU A 405 -0.71 -26.30 -12.51
C LEU A 405 -0.39 -24.82 -12.26
N SER A 406 0.80 -24.55 -11.73
CA SER A 406 1.23 -23.17 -11.43
C SER A 406 1.29 -22.30 -12.69
N ALA A 407 1.77 -22.85 -13.81
CA ALA A 407 1.80 -22.16 -15.10
C ALA A 407 0.40 -21.75 -15.57
N ARG A 408 -0.62 -22.60 -15.36
CA ARG A 408 -2.01 -22.27 -15.68
C ARG A 408 -2.52 -21.12 -14.81
N VAL A 409 -2.32 -21.20 -13.49
CA VAL A 409 -2.76 -20.12 -12.57
C VAL A 409 -2.10 -18.80 -12.93
N TRP A 410 -0.78 -18.79 -13.19
CA TRP A 410 -0.09 -17.59 -13.62
C TRP A 410 -0.61 -17.03 -14.95
N LYS A 411 -0.94 -17.90 -15.92
CA LYS A 411 -1.50 -17.49 -17.21
C LYS A 411 -2.88 -16.85 -17.05
N ASP A 412 -3.73 -17.39 -16.19
CA ASP A 412 -5.08 -16.88 -15.96
C ASP A 412 -5.07 -15.59 -15.12
N LEU A 413 -4.12 -15.47 -14.19
CA LEU A 413 -3.92 -14.24 -13.42
C LEU A 413 -3.34 -13.10 -14.28
N TRP A 414 -2.37 -13.43 -15.15
CA TRP A 414 -1.67 -12.48 -16.03
C TRP A 414 -1.82 -12.85 -17.51
N PRO A 415 -3.06 -12.84 -18.07
CA PRO A 415 -3.25 -12.97 -19.51
C PRO A 415 -2.62 -11.79 -20.24
N ILE A 416 -2.39 -11.94 -21.55
CA ILE A 416 -1.69 -10.93 -22.35
C ILE A 416 -2.36 -9.55 -22.29
N GLU A 417 -3.69 -9.51 -22.20
CA GLU A 417 -4.47 -8.27 -22.11
C GLU A 417 -4.16 -7.51 -20.82
N ARG A 418 -4.07 -8.22 -19.67
CA ARG A 418 -3.69 -7.62 -18.38
C ARG A 418 -2.24 -7.15 -18.36
N LYS A 419 -1.33 -7.88 -19.00
CA LYS A 419 0.08 -7.46 -19.16
C LYS A 419 0.15 -6.16 -19.98
N ARG A 420 -0.57 -6.08 -21.10
CA ARG A 420 -0.65 -4.88 -21.94
C ARG A 420 -1.28 -3.70 -21.19
N GLN A 421 -2.37 -3.93 -20.46
CA GLN A 421 -3.01 -2.94 -19.60
C GLN A 421 -2.02 -2.39 -18.55
N ARG A 422 -1.30 -3.28 -17.90
CA ARG A 422 -0.30 -2.92 -16.89
C ARG A 422 0.84 -2.07 -17.47
N GLU A 423 1.30 -2.35 -18.69
CA GLU A 423 2.32 -1.53 -19.36
C GLU A 423 1.85 -0.08 -19.53
N PHE A 424 0.59 0.13 -19.88
CA PHE A 424 0.03 1.47 -19.95
C PHE A 424 -0.01 2.14 -18.56
N PHE A 425 -0.36 1.41 -17.51
CA PHE A 425 -0.33 1.96 -16.15
C PHE A 425 1.10 2.27 -15.68
N CYS A 426 2.09 1.45 -16.06
CA CYS A 426 3.49 1.75 -15.80
C CYS A 426 3.96 3.00 -16.56
N PHE A 427 3.50 3.19 -17.79
CA PHE A 427 3.74 4.44 -18.52
C PHE A 427 3.15 5.64 -17.77
N GLY A 428 1.90 5.55 -17.29
CA GLY A 428 1.28 6.59 -16.47
C GLY A 428 2.07 6.88 -15.19
N MET A 429 2.56 5.86 -14.50
CA MET A 429 3.44 5.99 -13.34
C MET A 429 4.74 6.72 -13.70
N ASP A 430 5.40 6.36 -14.80
CA ASP A 430 6.65 7.00 -15.23
C ASP A 430 6.44 8.48 -15.58
N VAL A 431 5.28 8.84 -16.12
CA VAL A 431 4.88 10.25 -16.29
C VAL A 431 4.77 10.95 -14.93
N LEU A 432 4.01 10.38 -14.00
CA LEU A 432 3.84 10.94 -12.65
C LEU A 432 5.18 11.10 -11.91
N LEU A 433 6.10 10.13 -12.02
CA LEU A 433 7.47 10.22 -11.46
C LEU A 433 8.26 11.43 -11.96
N SER A 434 7.91 11.99 -13.09
CA SER A 434 8.61 13.11 -13.72
C SER A 434 7.98 14.47 -13.42
N LEU A 435 6.77 14.51 -12.81
CA LEU A 435 6.04 15.73 -12.53
C LEU A 435 6.44 16.32 -11.16
N ASP A 436 6.57 17.64 -11.12
CA ASP A 436 6.58 18.41 -9.88
C ASP A 436 5.14 18.66 -9.37
N LEU A 437 4.97 19.36 -8.26
CA LEU A 437 3.67 19.66 -7.69
C LEU A 437 2.75 20.40 -8.67
N HIS A 438 3.27 21.37 -9.40
CA HIS A 438 2.46 22.15 -10.35
C HIS A 438 2.03 21.29 -11.55
N GLY A 439 2.94 20.47 -12.08
CA GLY A 439 2.64 19.48 -13.13
C GLY A 439 1.61 18.46 -12.66
N THR A 440 1.77 17.97 -11.42
CA THR A 440 0.84 17.01 -10.79
C THR A 440 -0.59 17.61 -10.67
N ARG A 441 -0.73 18.83 -10.19
CA ARG A 441 -2.02 19.53 -10.10
C ARG A 441 -2.68 19.69 -11.47
N ARG A 442 -1.92 20.10 -12.49
CA ARG A 442 -2.43 20.22 -13.88
C ARG A 442 -2.83 18.87 -14.46
N PHE A 443 -2.07 17.82 -14.16
CA PHE A 443 -2.39 16.48 -14.60
C PHE A 443 -3.72 15.99 -14.00
N PHE A 444 -3.88 16.06 -12.66
CA PHE A 444 -5.12 15.64 -12.01
C PHE A 444 -6.31 16.55 -12.33
N ASP A 445 -6.08 17.81 -12.63
CA ASP A 445 -7.12 18.70 -13.13
C ASP A 445 -7.72 18.18 -14.45
N ALA A 446 -6.88 17.85 -15.42
CA ALA A 446 -7.31 17.27 -16.69
C ALA A 446 -7.86 15.85 -16.54
N PHE A 447 -7.30 15.05 -15.62
CA PHE A 447 -7.72 13.67 -15.36
C PHE A 447 -9.17 13.60 -14.85
N PHE A 448 -9.53 14.45 -13.89
CA PHE A 448 -10.88 14.45 -13.32
C PHE A 448 -11.88 15.27 -14.13
N ASP A 449 -11.47 15.86 -15.26
CA ASP A 449 -12.37 16.43 -16.31
C ASP A 449 -12.73 15.41 -17.39
N LEU A 450 -12.15 14.21 -17.35
CA LEU A 450 -12.52 13.13 -18.26
C LEU A 450 -13.94 12.64 -17.98
N GLU A 451 -14.53 12.01 -18.99
CA GLU A 451 -15.81 11.32 -18.83
C GLU A 451 -15.74 10.29 -17.67
N PRO A 452 -16.79 10.18 -16.86
CA PRO A 452 -16.80 9.28 -15.69
C PRO A 452 -16.34 7.86 -16.01
N TYR A 453 -16.81 7.29 -17.11
CA TYR A 453 -16.44 5.96 -17.58
C TYR A 453 -14.91 5.81 -17.74
N GLN A 454 -14.21 6.86 -18.21
CA GLN A 454 -12.76 6.82 -18.46
C GLN A 454 -11.96 6.82 -17.15
N TRP A 455 -12.19 7.79 -16.26
CA TRP A 455 -11.42 7.84 -15.02
C TRP A 455 -11.85 6.77 -14.00
N HIS A 456 -13.15 6.38 -13.95
CA HIS A 456 -13.58 5.22 -13.16
C HIS A 456 -12.87 3.95 -13.65
N GLY A 457 -12.92 3.71 -14.96
CA GLY A 457 -12.34 2.54 -15.57
C GLY A 457 -10.83 2.47 -15.41
N PHE A 458 -10.12 3.61 -15.48
CA PHE A 458 -8.69 3.69 -15.21
C PHE A 458 -8.38 3.34 -13.75
N LEU A 459 -9.02 3.99 -12.78
CA LEU A 459 -8.77 3.76 -11.35
C LEU A 459 -9.07 2.32 -10.93
N SER A 460 -10.12 1.73 -11.49
CA SER A 460 -10.58 0.36 -11.20
C SER A 460 -9.94 -0.71 -12.08
N SER A 461 -9.01 -0.35 -12.99
CA SER A 461 -8.37 -1.25 -13.96
C SER A 461 -9.38 -2.01 -14.83
N ARG A 462 -10.47 -1.37 -15.24
CA ARG A 462 -11.52 -1.94 -16.09
C ARG A 462 -11.31 -1.67 -17.58
N LEU A 463 -10.46 -0.66 -17.94
CA LEU A 463 -10.16 -0.33 -19.34
C LEU A 463 -9.08 -1.25 -19.89
N TYR A 464 -9.32 -1.82 -21.07
CA TYR A 464 -8.31 -2.54 -21.83
C TYR A 464 -7.44 -1.60 -22.68
N LEU A 465 -6.37 -2.13 -23.30
CA LEU A 465 -5.40 -1.29 -24.00
C LEU A 465 -6.02 -0.34 -25.06
N PRO A 466 -6.98 -0.74 -25.92
CA PRO A 466 -7.59 0.21 -26.86
C PRO A 466 -8.29 1.38 -26.18
N GLU A 467 -9.05 1.11 -25.11
CA GLU A 467 -9.74 2.12 -24.32
C GLU A 467 -8.76 3.02 -23.56
N LEU A 468 -7.66 2.45 -23.07
CA LEU A 468 -6.58 3.20 -22.42
C LEU A 468 -5.86 4.14 -23.40
N LEU A 469 -5.71 3.76 -24.66
CA LEU A 469 -5.17 4.67 -25.69
C LEU A 469 -6.13 5.86 -25.94
N ILE A 470 -7.43 5.58 -26.02
CA ILE A 470 -8.45 6.64 -26.12
C ILE A 470 -8.43 7.52 -24.88
N PHE A 471 -8.37 6.91 -23.68
CA PHE A 471 -8.20 7.63 -22.41
C PHE A 471 -6.98 8.57 -22.45
N GLY A 472 -5.82 8.09 -22.89
CA GLY A 472 -4.60 8.90 -23.01
C GLY A 472 -4.76 10.09 -23.96
N LEU A 473 -5.41 9.88 -25.11
CA LEU A 473 -5.72 10.95 -26.07
C LEU A 473 -6.71 11.96 -25.49
N SER A 474 -7.75 11.50 -24.80
CA SER A 474 -8.74 12.36 -24.12
C SER A 474 -8.09 13.18 -23.02
N LEU A 475 -7.23 12.56 -22.20
CA LEU A 475 -6.45 13.25 -21.16
C LEU A 475 -5.58 14.35 -21.77
N PHE A 476 -4.86 14.05 -22.84
CA PHE A 476 -4.05 15.03 -23.57
C PHE A 476 -4.92 16.15 -24.18
N GLY A 477 -6.09 15.82 -24.72
CA GLY A 477 -7.05 16.77 -25.26
C GLY A 477 -7.58 17.75 -24.20
N ASN A 478 -7.89 17.28 -23.00
CA ASN A 478 -8.41 18.08 -21.88
C ASN A 478 -7.30 18.86 -21.14
N ALA A 479 -6.04 18.47 -21.32
CA ALA A 479 -4.92 19.13 -20.66
C ALA A 479 -4.70 20.56 -21.17
N SER A 480 -4.31 21.48 -20.29
CA SER A 480 -3.89 22.83 -20.68
C SER A 480 -2.67 22.79 -21.61
N ASN A 481 -2.43 23.83 -22.39
CA ASN A 481 -1.29 23.90 -23.31
C ASN A 481 0.06 23.66 -22.57
N THR A 482 0.21 24.21 -21.38
CA THR A 482 1.40 23.98 -20.54
C THR A 482 1.52 22.51 -20.14
N ALA A 483 0.43 21.88 -19.71
CA ALA A 483 0.42 20.46 -19.36
C ALA A 483 0.69 19.57 -20.59
N ARG A 484 0.17 19.91 -21.77
CA ARG A 484 0.48 19.19 -23.02
C ARG A 484 1.96 19.23 -23.36
N LEU A 485 2.59 20.40 -23.29
CA LEU A 485 4.03 20.55 -23.52
C LEU A 485 4.84 19.73 -22.50
N GLU A 486 4.42 19.76 -21.24
CA GLU A 486 5.07 18.99 -20.18
C GLU A 486 4.93 17.48 -20.38
N ILE A 487 3.72 17.01 -20.71
CA ILE A 487 3.47 15.59 -21.03
C ILE A 487 4.29 15.17 -22.25
N MET A 488 4.39 15.99 -23.29
CA MET A 488 5.22 15.69 -24.47
C MET A 488 6.70 15.60 -24.09
N ALA A 489 7.21 16.57 -23.35
CA ALA A 489 8.64 16.62 -23.00
C ALA A 489 9.03 15.45 -22.07
N LYS A 490 8.22 15.19 -21.02
CA LYS A 490 8.52 14.21 -19.98
C LYS A 490 7.98 12.81 -20.28
N GLY A 491 6.90 12.71 -21.05
CA GLY A 491 6.22 11.45 -21.38
C GLY A 491 6.82 10.70 -22.58
N THR A 492 7.59 11.36 -23.48
CA THR A 492 8.14 10.72 -24.69
C THR A 492 9.06 9.53 -24.38
N PRO A 493 10.05 9.60 -23.46
CA PRO A 493 10.89 8.45 -23.16
C PRO A 493 10.11 7.26 -22.56
N PRO A 494 9.20 7.44 -21.58
CA PRO A 494 8.31 6.39 -21.10
C PRO A 494 7.42 5.79 -22.20
N LEU A 495 6.88 6.60 -23.10
CA LEU A 495 6.05 6.16 -24.22
C LEU A 495 6.81 5.21 -25.16
N VAL A 496 8.05 5.59 -25.54
CA VAL A 496 8.92 4.73 -26.38
C VAL A 496 9.19 3.40 -25.68
N ARG A 497 9.43 3.42 -24.36
CA ARG A 497 9.62 2.20 -23.56
C ARG A 497 8.36 1.33 -23.57
N MET A 498 7.19 1.91 -23.32
CA MET A 498 5.92 1.20 -23.38
C MET A 498 5.69 0.55 -24.75
N ILE A 499 5.89 1.29 -25.86
CA ILE A 499 5.71 0.77 -27.22
C ILE A 499 6.65 -0.42 -27.46
N ARG A 500 7.92 -0.32 -27.03
CA ARG A 500 8.90 -1.42 -27.15
C ARG A 500 8.43 -2.64 -26.37
N ASN A 501 7.99 -2.48 -25.11
CA ASN A 501 7.51 -3.56 -24.28
C ASN A 501 6.26 -4.22 -24.89
N LEU A 502 5.29 -3.42 -25.34
CA LEU A 502 4.11 -3.93 -26.02
C LEU A 502 4.44 -4.72 -27.29
N SER A 503 5.43 -4.26 -28.07
CA SER A 503 5.87 -4.93 -29.31
C SER A 503 6.60 -6.24 -29.03
N SER A 504 7.25 -6.38 -27.88
CA SER A 504 7.93 -7.61 -27.46
C SER A 504 6.98 -8.66 -26.88
N MET A 505 5.77 -8.28 -26.46
CA MET A 505 4.75 -9.19 -25.95
C MET A 505 4.12 -9.96 -27.11
N ARG A 506 4.57 -11.21 -27.31
CA ARG A 506 3.94 -12.15 -28.25
C ARG A 506 2.73 -12.83 -27.58
N ASN A 507 1.76 -13.18 -28.41
CA ASN A 507 0.55 -13.93 -27.99
C ASN A 507 0.92 -15.33 -27.49
#